data_8bdc7bf976c6dbe85836bac195a8ecc4
#
_entry.id   8bdc7bf976c6dbe85836bac195a8ecc4
#
_cell.length_a   1.000
_cell.length_b   1.000
_cell.length_c   1.000
_cell.angle_alpha   90.00
_cell.angle_beta   90.00
_cell.angle_gamma   90.00
#
_symmetry.space_group_name_H-M   'P 1'
#
loop_
_entity.id
_entity.type
_entity.pdbx_description
1 polymer ?
#
loop_
_entity_poly.entity_id
_entity_poly.type
_entity_poly.pdbx_seq_one_letter_code
_entity_poly.pdbx_strand_id
1 'polypeptide(L)'
;GKQACVWGALTHAKGETPVKAENVIMSAWYNGYAEPKEMVKQGYKLISIPDGFLYIVPAAGYYYDYLNTEELYNSWTPAQVGKAVFEEKDPAILGGMFAVWNDHVGNGISTKDIHHRTFPALQTLAVKMWTGTATSLPYNEFNRMRETLSEAPGVNQMGRIGNAPGLVYEQANVAPKSRTPHREIGYGYRVTFDVEGAAETPGTELFRSPDAV
;
A
#
# COMPACT_ATOMS: atom_id res chain seq x y z
N GLY A 1 18.69 26.78 1.93
CA GLY A 1 18.63 25.83 0.84
C GLY A 1 17.51 24.81 1.05
N LYS A 2 17.22 24.03 0.03
CA LYS A 2 16.28 22.89 0.08
C LYS A 2 17.07 21.61 -0.03
N GLN A 3 16.62 20.56 0.64
CA GLN A 3 17.12 19.21 0.46
C GLN A 3 16.25 18.51 -0.58
N ALA A 4 16.87 17.81 -1.52
CA ALA A 4 16.17 17.05 -2.54
C ALA A 4 15.89 15.63 -2.03
N CYS A 5 14.72 15.10 -2.37
CA CYS A 5 14.42 13.68 -2.19
C CYS A 5 14.28 13.06 -3.59
N VAL A 6 15.00 11.97 -3.82
CA VAL A 6 15.05 11.27 -5.10
C VAL A 6 14.47 9.87 -4.93
N TRP A 7 13.57 9.50 -5.81
CA TRP A 7 13.03 8.16 -5.86
C TRP A 7 13.99 7.22 -6.61
N GLY A 8 14.52 6.25 -5.91
CA GLY A 8 15.51 5.32 -6.46
C GLY A 8 16.94 5.61 -6.01
N ALA A 9 17.89 5.64 -6.93
CA ALA A 9 19.30 5.88 -6.64
C ALA A 9 19.97 6.70 -7.73
N LEU A 10 20.82 7.62 -7.33
CA LEU A 10 21.67 8.39 -8.26
C LEU A 10 22.95 7.67 -8.67
N THR A 11 23.31 6.60 -7.96
CA THR A 11 24.55 5.83 -8.17
C THR A 11 24.64 5.19 -9.56
N HIS A 12 23.51 4.96 -10.22
CA HIS A 12 23.43 4.43 -11.59
C HIS A 12 23.24 5.53 -12.66
N ALA A 13 22.98 6.76 -12.23
CA ALA A 13 22.81 7.85 -13.17
C ALA A 13 24.18 8.25 -13.77
N LYS A 14 24.26 8.23 -15.09
CA LYS A 14 25.44 8.68 -15.83
C LYS A 14 25.33 10.18 -16.05
N GLY A 15 26.18 10.94 -15.41
CA GLY A 15 26.25 12.39 -15.56
C GLY A 15 27.65 12.90 -15.25
N GLU A 16 28.02 14.04 -15.83
CA GLU A 16 29.32 14.66 -15.61
C GLU A 16 29.33 15.57 -14.37
N THR A 17 28.16 15.97 -13.90
CA THR A 17 28.03 16.88 -12.75
C THR A 17 27.90 16.07 -11.47
N PRO A 18 28.87 16.20 -10.53
CA PRO A 18 28.78 15.56 -9.23
C PRO A 18 27.56 16.04 -8.43
N VAL A 19 26.83 15.13 -7.83
CA VAL A 19 25.76 15.44 -6.89
C VAL A 19 26.30 15.28 -5.47
N LYS A 20 26.20 16.32 -4.67
CA LYS A 20 26.62 16.28 -3.27
C LYS A 20 25.62 15.48 -2.45
N ALA A 21 26.09 14.39 -1.86
CA ALA A 21 25.25 13.45 -1.12
C ALA A 21 24.53 14.08 0.08
N GLU A 22 25.16 15.04 0.76
CA GLU A 22 24.58 15.70 1.94
C GLU A 22 23.30 16.48 1.65
N ASN A 23 23.03 16.78 0.39
CA ASN A 23 21.83 17.50 -0.04
C ASN A 23 20.75 16.62 -0.63
N VAL A 24 20.95 15.31 -0.65
CA VAL A 24 20.04 14.37 -1.29
C VAL A 24 19.64 13.26 -0.33
N ILE A 25 18.34 13.01 -0.25
CA ILE A 25 17.75 11.84 0.41
C ILE A 25 17.29 10.85 -0.68
N MET A 26 17.65 9.59 -0.53
CA MET A 26 17.22 8.53 -1.44
C MET A 26 16.03 7.77 -0.86
N SER A 27 14.91 7.73 -1.58
CA SER A 27 13.83 6.79 -1.32
C SER A 27 14.20 5.44 -1.95
N ALA A 28 14.78 4.55 -1.13
CA ALA A 28 15.34 3.29 -1.58
C ALA A 28 14.23 2.23 -1.68
N TRP A 29 13.79 1.93 -2.91
CA TRP A 29 12.69 1.01 -3.16
C TRP A 29 13.13 -0.30 -3.86
N TYR A 30 14.14 -0.25 -4.70
CA TYR A 30 14.56 -1.40 -5.49
C TYR A 30 16.09 -1.56 -5.45
N ASN A 31 16.56 -2.69 -4.93
CA ASN A 31 17.98 -2.96 -4.78
C ASN A 31 18.73 -3.11 -6.12
N GLY A 32 18.01 -3.37 -7.22
CA GLY A 32 18.63 -3.48 -8.55
C GLY A 32 19.21 -2.16 -9.06
N TYR A 33 18.87 -1.02 -8.47
CA TYR A 33 19.48 0.27 -8.83
C TYR A 33 20.80 0.52 -8.11
N ALA A 34 20.85 0.25 -6.83
CA ALA A 34 22.07 0.32 -6.03
C ALA A 34 21.89 -0.38 -4.68
N GLU A 35 22.99 -0.91 -4.15
CA GLU A 35 23.01 -1.48 -2.81
C GLU A 35 22.87 -0.38 -1.76
N PRO A 36 21.91 -0.48 -0.81
CA PRO A 36 21.72 0.54 0.21
C PRO A 36 22.94 0.86 1.04
N LYS A 37 23.78 -0.12 1.36
CA LYS A 37 25.04 0.09 2.10
C LYS A 37 26.04 0.93 1.31
N GLU A 38 26.11 0.75 0.00
CA GLU A 38 26.97 1.59 -0.84
C GLU A 38 26.43 3.02 -0.95
N MET A 39 25.11 3.22 -1.00
CA MET A 39 24.53 4.56 -0.95
C MET A 39 24.89 5.29 0.34
N VAL A 40 24.77 4.62 1.48
CA VAL A 40 25.16 5.20 2.78
C VAL A 40 26.66 5.49 2.86
N LYS A 41 27.51 4.59 2.35
CA LYS A 41 28.95 4.79 2.28
C LYS A 41 29.34 6.03 1.44
N GLN A 42 28.55 6.35 0.42
CA GLN A 42 28.71 7.56 -0.39
C GLN A 42 28.17 8.83 0.30
N GLY A 43 27.62 8.69 1.49
CA GLY A 43 27.11 9.81 2.29
C GLY A 43 25.62 10.15 2.10
N TYR A 44 24.87 9.35 1.35
CA TYR A 44 23.42 9.55 1.19
C TYR A 44 22.67 9.11 2.44
N LYS A 45 21.59 9.83 2.73
CA LYS A 45 20.59 9.39 3.69
C LYS A 45 19.45 8.67 2.97
N LEU A 46 18.88 7.65 3.61
CA LEU A 46 17.89 6.79 3.00
C LEU A 46 16.54 6.86 3.72
N ILE A 47 15.48 6.75 2.94
CA ILE A 47 14.16 6.35 3.42
C ILE A 47 13.91 4.95 2.88
N SER A 48 13.61 4.01 3.78
CA SER A 48 13.31 2.62 3.42
C SER A 48 11.90 2.49 2.87
N ILE A 49 11.80 2.01 1.63
CA ILE A 49 10.52 1.76 0.97
C ILE A 49 10.60 0.52 0.07
N PRO A 50 11.05 -0.63 0.61
CA PRO A 50 11.22 -1.82 -0.20
C PRO A 50 9.90 -2.22 -0.86
N ASP A 51 9.93 -2.33 -2.18
CA ASP A 51 8.75 -2.61 -3.01
C ASP A 51 8.06 -3.93 -2.64
N GLY A 52 8.82 -4.95 -2.28
CA GLY A 52 8.28 -6.24 -1.84
C GLY A 52 7.56 -6.22 -0.48
N PHE A 53 7.63 -5.12 0.28
CA PHE A 53 6.98 -4.98 1.60
C PHE A 53 6.01 -3.80 1.68
N LEU A 54 6.31 -2.72 0.98
CA LEU A 54 5.68 -1.41 1.21
C LEU A 54 5.01 -0.81 -0.02
N TYR A 55 4.86 -1.59 -1.11
CA TYR A 55 4.10 -1.14 -2.27
C TYR A 55 2.69 -1.71 -2.25
N ILE A 56 1.72 -0.82 -2.42
CA ILE A 56 0.32 -1.13 -2.67
C ILE A 56 0.04 -0.74 -4.12
N VAL A 57 -0.31 -1.74 -4.96
CA VAL A 57 -0.67 -1.50 -6.36
C VAL A 57 -1.99 -2.23 -6.63
N PRO A 58 -3.12 -1.55 -6.42
CA PRO A 58 -4.42 -2.19 -6.49
C PRO A 58 -4.68 -2.87 -7.82
N ALA A 59 -5.13 -4.12 -7.78
CA ALA A 59 -5.47 -4.97 -8.93
C ALA A 59 -4.32 -5.27 -9.90
N ALA A 60 -3.08 -5.07 -9.49
CA ALA A 60 -1.91 -5.28 -10.37
C ALA A 60 -1.48 -6.74 -10.46
N GLY A 61 -1.61 -7.52 -9.39
CA GLY A 61 -1.19 -8.92 -9.33
C GLY A 61 0.32 -9.15 -9.21
N TYR A 62 1.15 -8.11 -9.32
CA TYR A 62 2.62 -8.19 -9.17
C TYR A 62 3.14 -7.52 -7.89
N TYR A 63 2.32 -6.74 -7.20
CA TYR A 63 2.54 -6.22 -5.87
C TYR A 63 1.30 -6.46 -5.01
N TYR A 64 1.36 -6.07 -3.76
CA TYR A 64 0.21 -6.20 -2.85
C TYR A 64 -0.96 -5.33 -3.29
N ASP A 65 -2.14 -5.90 -3.23
CA ASP A 65 -3.39 -5.15 -3.27
C ASP A 65 -3.67 -4.50 -1.91
N TYR A 66 -3.40 -5.26 -0.83
CA TYR A 66 -3.32 -4.78 0.55
C TYR A 66 -1.98 -5.21 1.15
N LEU A 67 -1.31 -4.35 1.92
CA LEU A 67 -0.08 -4.76 2.58
C LEU A 67 -0.34 -5.93 3.54
N ASN A 68 0.60 -6.86 3.58
CA ASN A 68 0.65 -7.88 4.62
C ASN A 68 1.07 -7.22 5.94
N THR A 69 0.08 -6.66 6.65
CA THR A 69 0.32 -5.89 7.87
C THR A 69 0.85 -6.75 9.02
N GLU A 70 0.57 -8.05 9.01
CA GLU A 70 1.13 -8.99 9.99
C GLU A 70 2.63 -9.19 9.79
N GLU A 71 3.04 -9.45 8.57
CA GLU A 71 4.46 -9.58 8.23
C GLU A 71 5.22 -8.27 8.45
N LEU A 72 4.62 -7.14 8.04
CA LEU A 72 5.18 -5.82 8.29
C LEU A 72 5.38 -5.57 9.79
N TYR A 73 4.40 -5.90 10.61
CA TYR A 73 4.45 -5.73 12.05
C TYR A 73 5.50 -6.63 12.71
N ASN A 74 5.53 -7.91 12.35
CA ASN A 74 6.38 -8.90 13.00
C ASN A 74 7.83 -8.87 12.52
N SER A 75 8.07 -8.56 11.25
CA SER A 75 9.36 -8.85 10.60
C SER A 75 10.11 -7.61 10.13
N TRP A 76 9.41 -6.55 9.72
CA TRP A 76 10.06 -5.39 9.14
C TRP A 76 10.32 -4.27 10.14
N THR A 77 11.41 -3.54 9.93
CA THR A 77 11.70 -2.26 10.61
C THR A 77 12.30 -1.27 9.61
N PRO A 78 12.31 0.04 9.89
CA PRO A 78 12.97 1.02 9.04
C PRO A 78 14.45 0.75 8.79
N ALA A 79 15.11 0.04 9.71
CA ALA A 79 16.51 -0.37 9.57
C ALA A 79 16.72 -1.42 8.45
N GLN A 80 15.65 -2.06 7.99
CA GLN A 80 15.68 -2.95 6.85
C GLN A 80 15.37 -2.17 5.57
N VAL A 81 16.38 -1.98 4.73
CA VAL A 81 16.28 -1.31 3.44
C VAL A 81 16.48 -2.37 2.35
N GLY A 82 15.38 -2.89 1.82
CA GLY A 82 15.43 -4.04 0.93
C GLY A 82 16.07 -5.26 1.59
N LYS A 83 17.15 -5.77 1.02
CA LYS A 83 17.92 -6.89 1.59
C LYS A 83 18.99 -6.44 2.59
N ALA A 84 19.29 -5.16 2.65
CA ALA A 84 20.28 -4.63 3.59
C ALA A 84 19.64 -4.38 4.96
N VAL A 85 20.38 -4.75 6.00
CA VAL A 85 20.01 -4.47 7.39
C VAL A 85 21.06 -3.54 7.98
N PHE A 86 20.58 -2.48 8.60
CA PHE A 86 21.36 -1.49 9.33
C PHE A 86 21.13 -1.64 10.84
N GLU A 87 21.96 -0.98 11.63
CA GLU A 87 21.68 -0.85 13.06
C GLU A 87 20.41 -0.03 13.28
N GLU A 88 19.66 -0.37 14.31
CA GLU A 88 18.51 0.46 14.69
C GLU A 88 18.97 1.86 15.07
N LYS A 89 18.25 2.86 14.61
CA LYS A 89 18.57 4.28 14.79
C LYS A 89 19.86 4.73 14.07
N ASP A 90 20.32 3.99 13.06
CA ASP A 90 21.39 4.47 12.21
C ASP A 90 21.01 5.86 11.64
N PRO A 91 21.85 6.90 11.84
CA PRO A 91 21.53 8.26 11.42
C PRO A 91 21.44 8.43 9.89
N ALA A 92 21.90 7.45 9.13
CA ALA A 92 21.73 7.44 7.68
C ALA A 92 20.33 6.96 7.26
N ILE A 93 19.60 6.28 8.14
CA ILE A 93 18.25 5.75 7.86
C ILE A 93 17.23 6.67 8.51
N LEU A 94 16.58 7.49 7.71
CA LEU A 94 15.63 8.51 8.19
C LEU A 94 14.29 7.93 8.59
N GLY A 95 13.98 6.72 8.14
CA GLY A 95 12.73 6.05 8.42
C GLY A 95 12.22 5.22 7.27
N GLY A 96 10.93 4.94 7.27
CA GLY A 96 10.25 4.18 6.22
C GLY A 96 9.05 4.91 5.64
N MET A 97 8.63 4.47 4.48
CA MET A 97 7.48 5.00 3.76
C MET A 97 6.83 3.86 2.98
N PHE A 98 5.52 3.87 2.84
CA PHE A 98 4.84 3.02 1.88
C PHE A 98 4.33 3.85 0.69
N ALA A 99 4.11 3.21 -0.43
CA ALA A 99 3.57 3.86 -1.62
C ALA A 99 2.28 3.18 -2.09
N VAL A 100 1.37 4.00 -2.57
CA VAL A 100 0.16 3.55 -3.27
C VAL A 100 0.26 4.01 -4.72
N TRP A 101 0.35 3.05 -5.63
CA TRP A 101 0.48 3.29 -7.05
C TRP A 101 -0.83 2.94 -7.77
N ASN A 102 -1.27 3.84 -8.62
CA ASN A 102 -2.51 3.67 -9.38
C ASN A 102 -2.23 3.26 -10.84
N ASP A 103 -1.42 2.23 -11.03
CA ASP A 103 -1.02 1.73 -12.35
C ASP A 103 -2.22 1.28 -13.19
N HIS A 104 -3.27 0.83 -12.52
CA HIS A 104 -4.52 0.38 -13.11
C HIS A 104 -5.69 1.31 -12.82
N VAL A 105 -5.45 2.63 -12.92
CA VAL A 105 -6.51 3.64 -12.79
C VAL A 105 -7.66 3.36 -13.76
N GLY A 106 -8.88 3.50 -13.28
CA GLY A 106 -10.08 3.25 -14.08
C GLY A 106 -10.63 1.82 -13.98
N ASN A 107 -10.01 0.95 -13.19
CA ASN A 107 -10.49 -0.41 -12.93
C ASN A 107 -11.59 -0.49 -11.87
N GLY A 108 -12.33 0.59 -11.63
CA GLY A 108 -13.41 0.62 -10.67
C GLY A 108 -12.98 0.86 -9.22
N ILE A 109 -11.72 1.21 -8.99
CA ILE A 109 -11.20 1.51 -7.65
C ILE A 109 -11.54 2.96 -7.27
N SER A 110 -12.24 3.14 -6.18
CA SER A 110 -12.63 4.45 -5.66
C SER A 110 -11.60 5.02 -4.69
N THR A 111 -11.79 6.27 -4.33
CA THR A 111 -11.01 6.92 -3.26
C THR A 111 -11.13 6.17 -1.93
N LYS A 112 -12.29 5.58 -1.64
CA LYS A 112 -12.48 4.80 -0.40
C LYS A 112 -11.76 3.47 -0.44
N ASP A 113 -11.69 2.80 -1.59
CA ASP A 113 -10.88 1.58 -1.74
C ASP A 113 -9.41 1.88 -1.49
N ILE A 114 -8.91 2.99 -1.99
CA ILE A 114 -7.54 3.45 -1.70
C ILE A 114 -7.37 3.72 -0.20
N HIS A 115 -8.36 4.37 0.42
CA HIS A 115 -8.32 4.63 1.86
C HIS A 115 -8.30 3.34 2.69
N HIS A 116 -9.09 2.34 2.31
CA HIS A 116 -9.10 1.02 2.95
C HIS A 116 -7.74 0.32 2.91
N ARG A 117 -6.99 0.51 1.83
CA ARG A 117 -5.63 -0.04 1.69
C ARG A 117 -4.62 0.77 2.48
N THR A 118 -4.77 2.08 2.45
CA THR A 118 -3.82 3.02 3.03
C THR A 118 -3.87 3.02 4.56
N PHE A 119 -5.06 3.05 5.14
CA PHE A 119 -5.20 3.29 6.58
C PHE A 119 -4.62 2.16 7.44
N PRO A 120 -4.88 0.88 7.20
CA PRO A 120 -4.22 -0.22 7.93
C PRO A 120 -2.70 -0.23 7.77
N ALA A 121 -2.22 0.09 6.57
CA ALA A 121 -0.78 0.19 6.29
C ALA A 121 -0.15 1.32 7.09
N LEU A 122 -0.79 2.50 7.11
CA LEU A 122 -0.33 3.68 7.85
C LEU A 122 -0.24 3.42 9.35
N GLN A 123 -1.26 2.82 9.95
CA GLN A 123 -1.29 2.48 11.37
C GLN A 123 -0.14 1.53 11.73
N THR A 124 0.07 0.49 10.91
CA THR A 124 1.12 -0.50 11.15
C THR A 124 2.50 0.12 10.98
N LEU A 125 2.70 0.89 9.92
CA LEU A 125 3.98 1.56 9.68
C LEU A 125 4.30 2.56 10.78
N ALA A 126 3.31 3.33 11.25
CA ALA A 126 3.50 4.30 12.34
C ALA A 126 4.04 3.64 13.62
N VAL A 127 3.49 2.47 14.00
CA VAL A 127 3.99 1.72 15.15
C VAL A 127 5.43 1.26 14.90
N LYS A 128 5.72 0.70 13.73
CA LYS A 128 7.08 0.23 13.40
C LYS A 128 8.10 1.37 13.33
N MET A 129 7.70 2.54 12.88
CA MET A 129 8.54 3.74 12.89
C MET A 129 8.84 4.22 14.31
N TRP A 130 7.92 4.03 15.25
CA TRP A 130 8.08 4.43 16.63
C TRP A 130 8.87 3.41 17.47
N THR A 131 8.55 2.13 17.28
CA THR A 131 9.06 1.05 18.16
C THR A 131 10.24 0.28 17.57
N GLY A 132 10.48 0.34 16.27
CA GLY A 132 11.45 -0.54 15.61
C GLY A 132 11.08 -2.01 15.76
N THR A 133 12.00 -2.81 16.28
CA THR A 133 11.79 -4.23 16.59
C THR A 133 11.02 -4.45 17.89
N ALA A 134 11.04 -3.47 18.82
CA ALA A 134 10.45 -3.59 20.14
C ALA A 134 8.93 -3.36 20.13
N THR A 135 8.19 -4.21 19.44
CA THR A 135 6.72 -4.21 19.53
C THR A 135 6.28 -4.82 20.87
N SER A 136 5.46 -4.09 21.61
CA SER A 136 5.04 -4.50 22.97
C SER A 136 3.86 -5.47 22.97
N LEU A 137 3.15 -5.60 21.86
CA LEU A 137 1.94 -6.43 21.75
C LEU A 137 2.11 -7.50 20.66
N PRO A 138 1.51 -8.68 20.85
CA PRO A 138 1.32 -9.61 19.75
C PRO A 138 0.48 -8.99 18.63
N TYR A 139 0.72 -9.39 17.38
CA TYR A 139 0.04 -8.80 16.22
C TYR A 139 -1.49 -8.87 16.31
N ASN A 140 -2.05 -9.98 16.78
CA ASN A 140 -3.50 -10.15 16.90
C ASN A 140 -4.13 -9.13 17.87
N GLU A 141 -3.45 -8.77 18.95
CA GLU A 141 -3.90 -7.74 19.88
C GLU A 141 -3.76 -6.35 19.27
N PHE A 142 -2.63 -6.07 18.65
CA PHE A 142 -2.43 -4.83 17.89
C PHE A 142 -3.51 -4.66 16.80
N ASN A 143 -3.77 -5.71 16.02
CA ASN A 143 -4.77 -5.68 14.95
C ASN A 143 -6.17 -5.36 15.50
N ARG A 144 -6.57 -6.01 16.57
CA ARG A 144 -7.85 -5.71 17.23
C ARG A 144 -7.94 -4.28 17.73
N MET A 145 -6.85 -3.76 18.31
CA MET A 145 -6.82 -2.38 18.80
C MET A 145 -6.92 -1.37 17.66
N ARG A 146 -6.15 -1.56 16.58
CA ARG A 146 -6.19 -0.63 15.45
C ARG A 146 -7.56 -0.56 14.77
N GLU A 147 -8.31 -1.67 14.74
CA GLU A 147 -9.66 -1.70 14.19
C GLU A 147 -10.66 -0.86 15.00
N THR A 148 -10.36 -0.58 16.26
CA THR A 148 -11.18 0.31 17.11
C THR A 148 -10.79 1.78 17.00
N LEU A 149 -9.65 2.09 16.40
CA LEU A 149 -9.22 3.47 16.24
C LEU A 149 -10.01 4.16 15.14
N SER A 150 -10.49 5.33 15.43
CA SER A 150 -11.05 6.21 14.40
C SER A 150 -9.93 6.73 13.49
N GLU A 151 -10.26 7.05 12.26
CA GLU A 151 -9.32 7.53 11.26
C GLU A 151 -8.70 8.85 11.72
N ALA A 152 -9.37 9.93 11.64
CA ALA A 152 -8.92 11.22 12.13
C ALA A 152 -10.10 11.97 12.76
N PRO A 153 -9.86 12.95 13.63
CA PRO A 153 -10.91 13.77 14.18
C PRO A 153 -11.77 14.40 13.06
N GLY A 154 -13.07 14.12 13.08
CA GLY A 154 -14.02 14.62 12.09
C GLY A 154 -14.03 13.87 10.76
N VAL A 155 -13.20 12.86 10.59
CA VAL A 155 -13.19 11.98 9.41
C VAL A 155 -13.58 10.57 9.84
N ASN A 156 -14.63 10.03 9.25
CA ASN A 156 -15.01 8.63 9.43
C ASN A 156 -15.39 8.05 8.07
N GLN A 157 -14.39 7.82 7.25
CA GLN A 157 -14.61 7.24 5.92
C GLN A 157 -15.09 5.80 6.03
N MET A 158 -14.53 5.03 6.95
CA MET A 158 -14.93 3.65 7.20
C MET A 158 -16.37 3.54 7.68
N GLY A 159 -16.81 4.42 8.57
CA GLY A 159 -18.19 4.44 9.04
C GLY A 159 -19.19 4.97 8.00
N ARG A 160 -18.72 5.65 6.97
CA ARG A 160 -19.56 6.10 5.84
C ARG A 160 -19.81 5.01 4.81
N ILE A 161 -18.98 3.98 4.79
CA ILE A 161 -19.18 2.80 3.96
C ILE A 161 -20.26 1.99 4.65
N GLY A 162 -21.45 2.31 4.27
CA GLY A 162 -22.72 1.86 4.74
C GLY A 162 -22.84 0.57 5.55
N ASN A 163 -23.22 0.74 6.78
CA ASN A 163 -24.10 -0.22 7.45
C ASN A 163 -25.58 0.04 7.09
N ALA A 164 -25.86 0.81 6.04
CA ALA A 164 -27.21 1.05 5.60
C ALA A 164 -27.80 -0.24 5.03
N PRO A 165 -28.90 -0.76 5.57
CA PRO A 165 -29.61 -1.86 4.95
C PRO A 165 -30.20 -1.38 3.61
N GLY A 166 -30.10 -2.21 2.59
CA GLY A 166 -30.76 -1.97 1.31
C GLY A 166 -29.84 -2.02 0.09
N LEU A 167 -30.43 -1.77 -1.05
CA LEU A 167 -29.76 -1.74 -2.33
C LEU A 167 -28.93 -0.47 -2.44
N VAL A 168 -27.63 -0.65 -2.62
CA VAL A 168 -26.67 0.44 -2.79
C VAL A 168 -26.55 0.85 -4.25
N TYR A 169 -26.74 -0.12 -5.14
CA TYR A 169 -26.58 0.06 -6.57
C TYR A 169 -27.43 -0.94 -7.36
N GLU A 170 -28.07 -0.47 -8.41
CA GLU A 170 -28.80 -1.28 -9.37
C GLU A 170 -28.38 -0.89 -10.79
N GLN A 171 -28.15 -1.87 -11.62
CA GLN A 171 -27.90 -1.68 -13.03
C GLN A 171 -28.63 -2.73 -13.84
N ALA A 172 -29.51 -2.29 -14.72
CA ALA A 172 -30.20 -3.14 -15.67
C ALA A 172 -29.40 -3.30 -16.96
N ASN A 173 -29.66 -4.40 -17.65
CA ASN A 173 -29.10 -4.66 -18.99
C ASN A 173 -27.57 -4.65 -19.05
N VAL A 174 -26.93 -5.23 -18.05
CA VAL A 174 -25.46 -5.39 -18.02
C VAL A 174 -25.03 -6.41 -19.07
N ALA A 175 -24.29 -5.98 -20.07
CA ALA A 175 -23.75 -6.88 -21.09
C ALA A 175 -22.63 -7.75 -20.50
N PRO A 176 -22.45 -9.01 -20.97
CA PRO A 176 -21.32 -9.85 -20.60
C PRO A 176 -19.99 -9.11 -20.76
N LYS A 177 -19.07 -9.29 -19.81
CA LYS A 177 -17.76 -8.63 -19.76
C LYS A 177 -17.79 -7.09 -19.72
N SER A 178 -18.95 -6.47 -19.55
CA SER A 178 -19.02 -5.04 -19.29
C SER A 178 -18.56 -4.76 -17.84
N ARG A 179 -18.03 -3.55 -17.62
CA ARG A 179 -17.69 -3.10 -16.27
C ARG A 179 -18.87 -2.35 -15.70
N THR A 180 -19.31 -2.75 -14.52
CA THR A 180 -20.24 -1.94 -13.75
C THR A 180 -19.52 -0.72 -13.19
N PRO A 181 -20.19 0.44 -13.05
CA PRO A 181 -19.63 1.56 -12.32
C PRO A 181 -19.30 1.14 -10.89
N HIS A 182 -18.13 1.58 -10.43
CA HIS A 182 -17.75 1.32 -9.05
C HIS A 182 -18.70 1.99 -8.07
N ARG A 183 -19.09 1.27 -7.02
CA ARG A 183 -19.85 1.77 -5.89
C ARG A 183 -19.19 1.32 -4.60
N GLU A 184 -19.16 2.22 -3.65
CA GLU A 184 -18.64 1.94 -2.34
C GLU A 184 -19.67 1.15 -1.52
N ILE A 185 -19.26 -0.04 -1.10
CA ILE A 185 -20.09 -0.95 -0.32
C ILE A 185 -19.39 -1.22 1.01
N GLY A 186 -20.16 -1.23 2.09
CA GLY A 186 -19.61 -1.56 3.41
C GLY A 186 -19.23 -3.03 3.55
N TYR A 187 -18.55 -3.36 4.64
CA TYR A 187 -18.23 -4.73 4.96
C TYR A 187 -19.48 -5.60 5.16
N GLY A 188 -19.37 -6.88 4.82
CA GLY A 188 -20.43 -7.85 5.04
C GLY A 188 -21.61 -7.71 4.08
N TYR A 189 -21.40 -7.22 2.89
CA TYR A 189 -22.41 -7.13 1.85
C TYR A 189 -22.75 -8.48 1.22
N ARG A 190 -23.96 -8.58 0.69
CA ARG A 190 -24.41 -9.65 -0.17
C ARG A 190 -24.69 -9.10 -1.56
N VAL A 191 -24.14 -9.74 -2.57
CA VAL A 191 -24.43 -9.42 -3.97
C VAL A 191 -25.37 -10.48 -4.51
N THR A 192 -26.49 -10.05 -5.10
CA THR A 192 -27.45 -10.92 -5.76
C THR A 192 -27.53 -10.56 -7.23
N PHE A 193 -27.46 -11.53 -8.08
CA PHE A 193 -27.58 -11.37 -9.52
C PHE A 193 -28.84 -12.09 -10.01
N ASP A 194 -29.65 -11.39 -10.77
CA ASP A 194 -30.68 -11.99 -11.61
C ASP A 194 -30.14 -12.06 -13.01
N VAL A 195 -29.88 -13.28 -13.50
CA VAL A 195 -29.18 -13.49 -14.77
C VAL A 195 -30.09 -14.29 -15.70
N GLU A 196 -30.39 -13.71 -16.85
CA GLU A 196 -31.09 -14.39 -17.95
C GLU A 196 -30.08 -14.85 -19.00
N GLY A 197 -30.28 -16.05 -19.54
CA GLY A 197 -29.46 -16.60 -20.63
C GLY A 197 -28.05 -17.05 -20.27
N ALA A 198 -27.60 -16.91 -19.04
CA ALA A 198 -26.23 -17.28 -18.63
C ALA A 198 -25.97 -18.80 -18.72
N ALA A 199 -26.99 -19.61 -18.60
CA ALA A 199 -26.90 -21.07 -18.69
C ALA A 199 -26.50 -21.56 -20.09
N GLU A 200 -26.67 -20.72 -21.11
CA GLU A 200 -26.35 -21.05 -22.50
C GLU A 200 -24.84 -20.92 -22.80
N THR A 201 -24.09 -20.26 -21.92
CA THR A 201 -22.65 -20.06 -22.08
C THR A 201 -21.93 -20.42 -20.78
N PRO A 202 -21.70 -21.72 -20.52
CA PRO A 202 -20.99 -22.15 -19.31
C PRO A 202 -19.59 -21.51 -19.20
N GLY A 203 -19.24 -21.07 -18.01
CA GLY A 203 -17.94 -20.44 -17.74
C GLY A 203 -17.87 -18.95 -18.07
N THR A 204 -18.99 -18.30 -18.41
CA THR A 204 -19.04 -16.85 -18.55
C THR A 204 -18.81 -16.20 -17.19
N GLU A 205 -17.79 -15.36 -17.09
CA GLU A 205 -17.56 -14.54 -15.92
C GLU A 205 -18.61 -13.42 -15.89
N LEU A 206 -19.45 -13.40 -14.85
CA LEU A 206 -20.51 -12.43 -14.66
C LEU A 206 -20.08 -11.25 -13.81
N PHE A 207 -19.25 -11.52 -12.85
CA PHE A 207 -18.76 -10.52 -11.91
C PHE A 207 -17.34 -10.87 -11.45
N ARG A 208 -16.52 -9.84 -11.31
CA ARG A 208 -15.22 -9.91 -10.65
C ARG A 208 -15.08 -8.72 -9.73
N SER A 209 -14.76 -8.98 -8.46
CA SER A 209 -14.35 -7.91 -7.55
C SER A 209 -13.03 -7.32 -8.05
N PRO A 210 -12.82 -6.00 -7.95
CA PRO A 210 -11.52 -5.40 -8.24
C PRO A 210 -10.40 -5.97 -7.37
N ASP A 211 -10.74 -6.53 -6.22
CA ASP A 211 -9.82 -7.12 -5.24
C ASP A 211 -9.68 -8.65 -5.39
N ALA A 212 -10.37 -9.25 -6.35
CA ALA A 212 -10.20 -10.66 -6.64
C ALA A 212 -8.93 -10.88 -7.47
N VAL A 213 -7.94 -11.49 -6.85
CA VAL A 213 -6.69 -11.95 -7.47
C VAL A 213 -6.89 -13.38 -8.00
#